data_d30d5aba53b27a81d211b749806fbff1
#
_entry.id   d30d5aba53b27a81d211b749806fbff1
#
_cell.length_a   1.000
_cell.length_b   1.000
_cell.length_c   1.000
_cell.angle_alpha   90.00
_cell.angle_beta   90.00
_cell.angle_gamma   90.00
#
_symmetry.space_group_name_H-M   'P 1'
#
loop_
_entity.id
_entity.type
_entity.pdbx_description
1 polymer ?
#
loop_
_entity_poly.entity_id
_entity_poly.type
_entity_poly.pdbx_seq_one_letter_code
_entity_poly.pdbx_strand_id
1 'polypeptide(L)'
;MDKPNEFSEHERSIVTKQGPHFCPKCESSHDDFKLHECRHRLFYVVIESFVYTVESFLGRWKCFLCRATFTAYPEYALPYKRYVKGFCVSLGEYYLKKDAVTYQDITSTIGYTTQTQKIDERKLAGSTVWRWLSFFGSLKNTLRNAL
;
A
#
# COMPACT_ATOMS: atom_id res chain seq x y z
N MET A 1 17.39 5.60 -8.20
CA MET A 1 16.61 6.36 -7.20
C MET A 1 16.89 5.79 -5.82
N ASP A 2 17.19 6.63 -4.88
CA ASP A 2 17.33 6.20 -3.49
C ASP A 2 15.96 5.76 -2.94
N LYS A 3 15.99 4.79 -2.03
CA LYS A 3 14.77 4.31 -1.38
C LYS A 3 14.13 5.45 -0.59
N PRO A 4 12.82 5.73 -0.75
CA PRO A 4 12.16 6.77 0.02
C PRO A 4 12.29 6.55 1.53
N ASN A 5 12.45 7.64 2.30
CA ASN A 5 12.70 7.57 3.74
C ASN A 5 11.64 6.79 4.51
N GLU A 6 10.38 6.90 4.13
CA GLU A 6 9.27 6.18 4.76
C GLU A 6 9.45 4.65 4.74
N PHE A 7 10.04 4.11 3.65
CA PHE A 7 10.37 2.68 3.57
C PHE A 7 11.50 2.31 4.52
N SER A 8 12.55 3.14 4.56
CA SER A 8 13.70 2.91 5.44
C SER A 8 13.32 3.01 6.91
N GLU A 9 12.46 3.93 7.28
CA GLU A 9 11.94 4.08 8.64
C GLU A 9 11.10 2.87 9.05
N HIS A 10 10.23 2.39 8.16
CA HIS A 10 9.44 1.20 8.41
C HIS A 10 10.32 -0.05 8.58
N GLU A 11 11.29 -0.25 7.69
CA GLU A 11 12.24 -1.36 7.79
C GLU A 11 13.03 -1.32 9.12
N ARG A 12 13.46 -0.13 9.51
CA ARG A 12 14.14 0.07 10.80
C ARG A 12 13.23 -0.29 11.97
N SER A 13 11.96 0.09 11.94
CA SER A 13 11.00 -0.25 13.01
C SER A 13 10.82 -1.76 13.16
N ILE A 14 10.82 -2.50 12.05
CA ILE A 14 10.73 -3.97 12.08
C ILE A 14 12.00 -4.58 12.66
N VAL A 15 13.17 -4.13 12.22
CA VAL A 15 14.47 -4.61 12.72
C VAL A 15 14.63 -4.36 14.22
N THR A 16 14.18 -3.22 14.71
CA THR A 16 14.20 -2.86 16.14
C THR A 16 13.02 -3.47 16.92
N LYS A 17 12.20 -4.30 16.28
CA LYS A 17 11.02 -4.96 16.86
C LYS A 17 10.00 -3.99 17.48
N GLN A 18 9.89 -2.81 16.91
CA GLN A 18 8.82 -1.86 17.23
C GLN A 18 7.56 -2.30 16.49
N GLY A 19 6.70 -3.04 17.17
CA GLY A 19 5.48 -3.58 16.61
C GLY A 19 4.34 -2.58 16.51
N PRO A 20 3.20 -3.02 15.99
CA PRO A 20 1.97 -2.24 15.96
C PRO A 20 1.49 -1.92 17.39
N HIS A 21 0.68 -0.89 17.53
CA HIS A 21 0.25 -0.44 18.85
C HIS A 21 -0.78 -1.35 19.50
N PHE A 22 -1.58 -2.08 18.71
CA PHE A 22 -2.60 -3.00 19.22
C PHE A 22 -2.95 -4.08 18.20
N CYS A 23 -3.47 -5.19 18.71
CA CYS A 23 -3.91 -6.30 17.89
C CYS A 23 -5.25 -5.98 17.21
N PRO A 24 -5.38 -6.19 15.88
CA PRO A 24 -6.63 -5.92 15.19
C PRO A 24 -7.78 -6.89 15.57
N LYS A 25 -7.47 -7.99 16.27
CA LYS A 25 -8.48 -8.97 16.69
C LYS A 25 -8.92 -8.84 18.14
N CYS A 26 -7.96 -8.67 19.06
CA CYS A 26 -8.28 -8.63 20.49
C CYS A 26 -7.95 -7.30 21.17
N GLU A 27 -7.46 -6.33 20.39
CA GLU A 27 -7.14 -4.97 20.87
C GLU A 27 -6.07 -4.89 21.98
N SER A 28 -5.31 -5.97 22.20
CA SER A 28 -4.21 -5.96 23.17
C SER A 28 -3.07 -5.04 22.75
N SER A 29 -2.27 -4.60 23.74
CA SER A 29 -1.16 -3.66 23.53
C SER A 29 0.02 -4.26 22.82
N HIS A 30 0.96 -3.42 22.35
CA HIS A 30 2.17 -3.83 21.60
C HIS A 30 3.14 -4.72 22.38
N ASP A 31 3.11 -4.72 23.70
CA ASP A 31 3.97 -5.57 24.53
C ASP A 31 3.63 -7.07 24.41
N ASP A 32 2.44 -7.36 23.92
CA ASP A 32 1.94 -8.71 23.72
C ASP A 32 2.24 -9.28 22.32
N PHE A 33 3.10 -8.63 21.54
CA PHE A 33 3.40 -9.01 20.16
C PHE A 33 4.83 -9.53 20.00
N LYS A 34 4.97 -10.48 19.07
CA LYS A 34 6.26 -10.95 18.59
C LYS A 34 6.28 -10.90 17.06
N LEU A 35 7.39 -10.44 16.51
CA LEU A 35 7.64 -10.55 15.09
C LEU A 35 7.72 -12.04 14.69
N HIS A 36 6.78 -12.45 13.84
CA HIS A 36 6.67 -13.83 13.38
C HIS A 36 7.50 -14.08 12.13
N GLU A 37 7.38 -13.20 11.15
CA GLU A 37 8.15 -13.26 9.90
C GLU A 37 8.23 -11.90 9.23
N CYS A 38 9.23 -11.73 8.36
CA CYS A 38 9.30 -10.61 7.42
C CYS A 38 8.94 -11.13 6.04
N ARG A 39 8.02 -10.46 5.35
CA ARG A 39 7.62 -10.80 3.99
C ARG A 39 8.13 -9.78 3.00
N HIS A 40 8.95 -10.20 2.08
CA HIS A 40 9.40 -9.35 0.98
C HIS A 40 8.24 -8.93 0.09
N ARG A 41 8.28 -7.67 -0.32
CA ARG A 41 7.26 -7.10 -1.18
C ARG A 41 7.84 -6.04 -2.10
N LEU A 42 7.38 -6.05 -3.34
CA LEU A 42 7.65 -4.99 -4.30
C LEU A 42 6.55 -3.93 -4.22
N PHE A 43 6.97 -2.68 -4.10
CA PHE A 43 6.08 -1.53 -4.15
C PHE A 43 6.34 -0.72 -5.41
N TYR A 44 5.29 -0.16 -5.97
CA TYR A 44 5.38 0.76 -7.08
C TYR A 44 5.17 2.19 -6.59
N VAL A 45 6.20 3.01 -6.75
CA VAL A 45 6.19 4.43 -6.40
C VAL A 45 6.18 5.23 -7.68
N VAL A 46 5.24 6.15 -7.82
CA VAL A 46 5.13 7.01 -9.01
C VAL A 46 5.64 8.40 -8.68
N ILE A 47 6.65 8.83 -9.40
CA ILE A 47 7.25 10.16 -9.29
C ILE A 47 7.33 10.75 -10.69
N GLU A 48 6.71 11.93 -10.90
CA GLU A 48 6.72 12.65 -12.18
C GLU A 48 6.32 11.77 -13.38
N SER A 49 5.25 10.98 -13.20
CA SER A 49 4.74 10.03 -14.19
C SER A 49 5.62 8.80 -14.47
N PHE A 50 6.71 8.62 -13.73
CA PHE A 50 7.55 7.43 -13.81
C PHE A 50 7.26 6.48 -12.66
N VAL A 51 7.19 5.18 -12.97
CA VAL A 51 6.99 4.13 -11.96
C VAL A 51 8.34 3.55 -11.56
N TYR A 52 8.65 3.65 -10.28
CA TYR A 52 9.82 3.04 -9.68
C TYR A 52 9.42 1.82 -8.86
N THR A 53 10.15 0.74 -9.02
CA THR A 53 9.98 -0.45 -8.19
C THR A 53 10.86 -0.34 -6.96
N VAL A 54 10.26 -0.38 -5.77
CA VAL A 54 10.96 -0.38 -4.50
C VAL A 54 10.78 -1.72 -3.83
N GLU A 55 11.88 -2.39 -3.58
CA GLU A 55 11.89 -3.64 -2.82
C GLU A 55 11.94 -3.34 -1.32
N SER A 56 11.00 -3.90 -0.58
CA SER A 56 10.90 -3.72 0.86
C SER A 56 10.31 -4.97 1.51
N PHE A 57 10.03 -4.92 2.80
CA PHE A 57 9.40 -6.01 3.51
C PHE A 57 8.35 -5.51 4.49
N LEU A 58 7.40 -6.38 4.78
CA LEU A 58 6.34 -6.15 5.77
C LEU A 58 6.53 -7.08 6.95
N GLY A 59 6.29 -6.57 8.15
CA GLY A 59 6.30 -7.37 9.37
C GLY A 59 4.98 -8.12 9.54
N ARG A 60 5.07 -9.43 9.78
CA ARG A 60 3.96 -10.22 10.25
C ARG A 60 4.15 -10.51 11.74
N TRP A 61 3.17 -10.12 12.52
CA TRP A 61 3.22 -10.17 13.97
C TRP A 61 2.27 -11.23 14.53
N LYS A 62 2.65 -11.79 15.64
CA LYS A 62 1.83 -12.73 16.40
C LYS A 62 1.45 -12.13 17.74
N CYS A 63 0.15 -12.10 18.02
CA CYS A 63 -0.35 -11.72 19.33
C CYS A 63 -0.27 -12.91 20.29
N PHE A 64 0.29 -12.71 21.47
CA PHE A 64 0.39 -13.78 22.47
C PHE A 64 -0.93 -14.04 23.20
N LEU A 65 -1.82 -13.07 23.28
CA LEU A 65 -3.10 -13.20 23.96
C LEU A 65 -4.11 -13.99 23.13
N CYS A 66 -4.41 -13.54 21.91
CA CYS A 66 -5.36 -14.24 21.04
C CYS A 66 -4.72 -15.23 20.07
N ARG A 67 -3.39 -15.30 20.04
CA ARG A 67 -2.58 -16.16 19.15
C ARG A 67 -2.77 -15.93 17.66
N ALA A 68 -3.45 -14.87 17.27
CA ALA A 68 -3.62 -14.50 15.88
C ALA A 68 -2.32 -13.96 15.28
N THR A 69 -2.11 -14.24 14.01
CA THR A 69 -1.06 -13.60 13.20
C THR A 69 -1.69 -12.57 12.27
N PHE A 70 -1.06 -11.43 12.12
CA PHE A 70 -1.52 -10.37 11.24
C PHE A 70 -0.33 -9.61 10.63
N THR A 71 -0.55 -9.06 9.45
CA THR A 71 0.44 -8.22 8.78
C THR A 71 0.19 -6.76 9.16
N ALA A 72 1.21 -6.10 9.70
CA ALA A 72 1.15 -4.66 9.96
C ALA A 72 1.54 -3.91 8.69
N TYR A 73 0.60 -3.13 8.16
CA TYR A 73 0.84 -2.30 6.98
C TYR A 73 1.29 -0.90 7.41
N PRO A 74 2.40 -0.39 6.88
CA PRO A 74 2.78 1.00 7.09
C PRO A 74 1.77 1.93 6.41
N GLU A 75 1.80 3.20 6.78
CA GLU A 75 0.85 4.20 6.29
C GLU A 75 0.84 4.34 4.76
N TYR A 76 2.00 4.17 4.13
CA TYR A 76 2.13 4.26 2.67
C TYR A 76 1.62 3.02 1.91
N ALA A 77 1.30 1.93 2.59
CA ALA A 77 0.91 0.66 1.97
C ALA A 77 -0.58 0.38 2.12
N LEU A 78 -1.16 -0.17 1.07
CA LEU A 78 -2.52 -0.71 1.10
C LEU A 78 -2.46 -2.24 1.08
N PRO A 79 -3.35 -2.93 1.81
CA PRO A 79 -3.46 -4.37 1.76
C PRO A 79 -3.67 -4.87 0.33
N TYR A 80 -2.86 -5.85 -0.07
CA TYR A 80 -2.94 -6.49 -1.40
C TYR A 80 -2.69 -5.57 -2.60
N LYS A 81 -2.23 -4.33 -2.38
CA LYS A 81 -1.91 -3.38 -3.45
C LYS A 81 -0.41 -3.17 -3.52
N ARG A 82 0.16 -3.15 -4.72
CA ARG A 82 1.59 -2.88 -4.94
C ARG A 82 1.89 -1.39 -5.06
N TYR A 83 0.96 -0.62 -5.62
CA TYR A 83 1.09 0.84 -5.69
C TYR A 83 0.94 1.45 -4.30
N VAL A 84 1.74 2.45 -4.01
CA VAL A 84 1.67 3.16 -2.72
C VAL A 84 0.33 3.89 -2.57
N LYS A 85 -0.13 3.97 -1.33
CA LYS A 85 -1.45 4.53 -0.98
C LYS A 85 -1.66 5.94 -1.55
N GLY A 86 -0.67 6.81 -1.42
CA GLY A 86 -0.77 8.19 -1.90
C GLY A 86 -1.07 8.28 -3.39
N PHE A 87 -0.45 7.44 -4.21
CA PHE A 87 -0.72 7.39 -5.64
C PHE A 87 -2.13 6.87 -5.94
N CYS A 88 -2.55 5.80 -5.28
CA CYS A 88 -3.91 5.24 -5.46
C CYS A 88 -4.98 6.26 -5.11
N VAL A 89 -4.80 6.99 -4.01
CA VAL A 89 -5.73 8.05 -3.57
C VAL A 89 -5.75 9.21 -4.56
N SER A 90 -4.59 9.70 -4.98
CA SER A 90 -4.49 10.81 -5.94
C SER A 90 -5.17 10.49 -7.26
N LEU A 91 -4.99 9.29 -7.77
CA LEU A 91 -5.62 8.85 -9.01
C LEU A 91 -7.14 8.71 -8.89
N GLY A 92 -7.60 8.19 -7.76
CA GLY A 92 -9.03 8.10 -7.43
C GLY A 92 -9.68 9.47 -7.33
N GLU A 93 -9.03 10.43 -6.67
CA GLU A 93 -9.51 11.82 -6.59
C GLU A 93 -9.57 12.49 -7.97
N TYR A 94 -8.57 12.29 -8.80
CA TYR A 94 -8.55 12.81 -10.16
C TYR A 94 -9.74 12.29 -10.98
N TYR A 95 -10.04 10.99 -10.88
CA TYR A 95 -11.19 10.40 -11.55
C TYR A 95 -12.53 11.01 -11.08
N LEU A 96 -12.68 11.22 -9.77
CA LEU A 96 -13.91 11.72 -9.19
C LEU A 96 -14.14 13.21 -9.44
N LYS A 97 -13.08 14.00 -9.62
CA LYS A 97 -13.15 15.46 -9.82
C LYS A 97 -13.34 15.87 -11.28
N LYS A 98 -12.97 15.03 -12.24
CA LYS A 98 -13.10 15.33 -13.66
C LYS A 98 -14.35 14.70 -14.26
N ASP A 99 -15.16 15.54 -14.91
CA ASP A 99 -16.31 15.08 -15.68
C ASP A 99 -15.87 14.34 -16.95
N ALA A 100 -16.56 13.24 -17.25
CA ALA A 100 -16.40 12.45 -18.48
C ALA A 100 -14.98 11.84 -18.71
N VAL A 101 -14.22 11.57 -17.65
CA VAL A 101 -12.94 10.87 -17.73
C VAL A 101 -13.16 9.37 -17.59
N THR A 102 -12.62 8.58 -18.50
CA THR A 102 -12.64 7.13 -18.41
C THR A 102 -11.44 6.58 -17.65
N TYR A 103 -11.50 5.35 -17.17
CA TYR A 103 -10.35 4.69 -16.56
C TYR A 103 -9.15 4.58 -17.51
N GLN A 104 -9.41 4.45 -18.81
CA GLN A 104 -8.37 4.42 -19.83
C GLN A 104 -7.69 5.77 -20.03
N ASP A 105 -8.43 6.87 -19.95
CA ASP A 105 -7.87 8.23 -20.06
C ASP A 105 -6.90 8.51 -18.91
N ILE A 106 -7.24 8.07 -17.71
CA ILE A 106 -6.38 8.22 -16.54
C ILE A 106 -5.08 7.43 -16.72
N THR A 107 -5.17 6.21 -17.22
CA THR A 107 -4.00 5.34 -17.38
C THR A 107 -3.10 5.73 -18.54
N SER A 108 -3.64 6.39 -19.57
CA SER A 108 -2.87 6.87 -20.73
C SER A 108 -1.96 8.05 -20.41
N THR A 109 -2.28 8.82 -19.37
CA THR A 109 -1.46 9.97 -18.96
C THR A 109 -0.23 9.57 -18.14
N ILE A 110 -0.15 8.32 -17.70
CA ILE A 110 0.96 7.81 -16.90
C ILE A 110 1.92 7.07 -17.83
N GLY A 111 3.03 7.72 -18.16
CA GLY A 111 4.15 7.08 -18.81
C GLY A 111 4.91 6.21 -17.81
N TYR A 112 5.23 4.99 -18.20
CA TYR A 112 6.05 4.11 -17.37
C TYR A 112 7.48 4.10 -17.89
N THR A 113 8.41 4.48 -17.03
CA THR A 113 9.83 4.18 -17.26
C THR A 113 10.33 3.43 -16.03
N THR A 114 10.68 2.19 -16.22
CA THR A 114 11.38 1.44 -15.18
C THR A 114 12.87 1.73 -15.30
N GLN A 115 13.51 2.14 -14.22
CA GLN A 115 14.97 2.35 -14.18
C GLN A 115 15.79 1.05 -14.16
N THR A 116 15.16 -0.10 -14.13
CA THR A 116 15.84 -1.37 -14.33
C THR A 116 15.97 -1.62 -15.83
N GLN A 117 17.14 -2.03 -16.28
CA GLN A 117 17.52 -2.27 -17.68
C GLN A 117 16.66 -3.30 -18.44
N LYS A 118 15.57 -3.75 -17.90
CA LYS A 118 14.52 -4.48 -18.60
C LYS A 118 13.33 -3.54 -18.76
N ILE A 119 13.12 -3.13 -19.99
CA ILE A 119 11.95 -2.38 -20.46
C ILE A 119 10.72 -3.29 -20.27
N ASP A 120 10.22 -3.33 -19.06
CA ASP A 120 8.92 -3.92 -18.78
C ASP A 120 7.92 -2.76 -18.78
N GLU A 121 7.39 -2.44 -19.97
CA GLU A 121 6.36 -1.43 -20.17
C GLU A 121 5.04 -1.92 -19.53
N ARG A 122 5.01 -1.96 -18.22
CA ARG A 122 3.77 -2.25 -17.49
C ARG A 122 2.87 -1.02 -17.55
N LYS A 123 1.92 -1.06 -18.44
CA LYS A 123 0.85 -0.06 -18.47
C LYS A 123 -0.10 -0.32 -17.32
N LEU A 124 -0.45 0.74 -16.60
CA LEU A 124 -1.51 0.65 -15.60
C LEU A 124 -2.84 0.35 -16.33
N ALA A 125 -3.46 -0.77 -16.01
CA ALA A 125 -4.72 -1.14 -16.61
C ALA A 125 -5.89 -0.35 -15.99
N GLY A 126 -6.87 0.05 -16.80
CA GLY A 126 -8.09 0.69 -16.32
C GLY A 126 -8.84 -0.15 -15.27
N SER A 127 -8.81 -1.47 -15.41
CA SER A 127 -9.37 -2.40 -14.41
C SER A 127 -8.69 -2.29 -13.05
N THR A 128 -7.42 -1.94 -12.98
CA THR A 128 -6.70 -1.72 -11.73
C THR A 128 -7.21 -0.48 -11.01
N VAL A 129 -7.42 0.61 -11.73
CA VAL A 129 -8.01 1.85 -11.17
C VAL A 129 -9.42 1.59 -10.66
N TRP A 130 -10.23 0.86 -11.42
CA TRP A 130 -11.57 0.46 -11.00
C TRP A 130 -11.55 -0.34 -9.67
N ARG A 131 -10.62 -1.28 -9.51
CA ARG A 131 -10.46 -2.05 -8.28
C ARG A 131 -10.09 -1.16 -7.08
N TRP A 132 -9.26 -0.15 -7.30
CA TRP A 132 -8.92 0.80 -6.23
C TRP A 132 -10.12 1.61 -5.80
N LEU A 133 -10.89 2.14 -6.74
CA LEU A 133 -12.10 2.90 -6.43
C LEU A 133 -13.17 2.05 -5.75
N SER A 134 -13.34 0.81 -6.18
CA SER A 134 -14.25 -0.15 -5.54
C SER A 134 -13.82 -0.45 -4.10
N PHE A 135 -12.53 -0.61 -3.86
CA PHE A 135 -11.98 -0.80 -2.52
C PHE A 135 -12.24 0.41 -1.62
N PHE A 136 -11.96 1.62 -2.08
CA PHE A 136 -12.23 2.84 -1.31
C PHE A 136 -13.74 3.07 -1.10
N GLY A 137 -14.57 2.75 -2.07
CA GLY A 137 -16.02 2.79 -1.95
C GLY A 137 -16.55 1.85 -0.88
N SER A 138 -16.01 0.64 -0.80
CA SER A 138 -16.35 -0.33 0.26
C SER A 138 -15.99 0.19 1.64
N LEU A 139 -14.81 0.78 1.80
CA LEU A 139 -14.38 1.38 3.07
C LEU A 139 -15.30 2.52 3.50
N LYS A 140 -15.69 3.40 2.56
CA LYS A 140 -16.62 4.50 2.83
C LYS A 140 -17.96 3.99 3.33
N ASN A 141 -18.50 2.95 2.71
CA ASN A 141 -19.76 2.35 3.12
C ASN A 141 -19.65 1.70 4.50
N THR A 142 -18.55 1.02 4.78
CA THR A 142 -18.30 0.42 6.09
C THR A 142 -18.23 1.48 7.20
N LEU A 143 -17.50 2.58 6.93
CA LEU A 143 -17.41 3.70 7.88
C LEU A 143 -18.77 4.40 8.06
N ARG A 144 -19.53 4.55 7.00
CA ARG A 144 -20.87 5.17 7.05
C ARG A 144 -21.87 4.33 7.85
N ASN A 145 -21.76 3.01 7.81
CA ASN A 145 -22.62 2.10 8.58
C ASN A 145 -22.16 1.94 10.02
N ALA A 146 -20.93 2.33 10.36
CA ALA A 146 -20.38 2.29 11.72
C ALA A 146 -20.62 3.59 12.51
N LEU A 147 -21.07 4.64 11.85
CA LEU A 147 -21.45 5.94 12.46
C LEU A 147 -22.96 6.05 12.64
#